data_2f8ce70690eb0cd1f34226f3c14770b6
#
_entry.id   2f8ce70690eb0cd1f34226f3c14770b6
#
_cell.length_a   1.000
_cell.length_b   1.000
_cell.length_c   1.000
_cell.angle_alpha   90.00
_cell.angle_beta   90.00
_cell.angle_gamma   90.00
#
_symmetry.space_group_name_H-M   'P 1'
#
loop_
_entity.id
_entity.type
_entity.pdbx_description
1 polymer ?
#
loop_
_entity_poly.entity_id
_entity_poly.type
_entity_poly.pdbx_seq_one_letter_code
_entity_poly.pdbx_strand_id
1 'polypeptide(L)'
;MIEEKIHKIVEDWFLMEPALFVIWCTHKLIKNEKLSVPMRSGRQMIEFNPEMMKDWNESEIAERLRFEVLRILLGHPYMRQPFKARKGILGLASDITLKSLYKDTSTLPVPSDLIYEKGKCFEEYYALVRKYVEQKETETYSPPYESDGGLLDDGGGGLDDEADMGGDTSEIENMMRPYTEAAELWEEDQLMQESIREKIEQVKRMNQWGSLPGKVVDEILASTIVRIDYRQILSMFRASVLSSSRKLTRMLPSRRYGFEYMGSKRDFTTELLVAIDVSGSVTNEGISQALSIINRFFKYGVENIDVIQFDYGLQGEKMTMKKALKDKFKVQGRGGTDFQAPIDLFLKDGYDGLIMITDGFAAVPEVPKVFRGNILWLIYENEWFDISRKQGLNKELSWIKDFPRSRYTVLPPV
;
A
#
# COMPACT_ATOMS: atom_id res chain seq x y z
N MET A 1 -1.77 31.29 25.75
CA MET A 1 -0.69 30.49 25.13
C MET A 1 -1.22 29.75 23.90
N ILE A 2 -0.35 29.24 22.99
CA ILE A 2 -0.80 28.53 21.75
C ILE A 2 -1.68 27.33 22.07
N GLU A 3 -1.29 26.55 23.08
CA GLU A 3 -2.05 25.38 23.53
C GLU A 3 -3.49 25.72 23.94
N GLU A 4 -3.71 26.80 24.66
CA GLU A 4 -5.06 27.29 25.02
C GLU A 4 -5.88 27.69 23.79
N LYS A 5 -5.22 28.35 22.79
CA LYS A 5 -5.88 28.64 21.52
C LYS A 5 -6.32 27.36 20.79
N ILE A 6 -5.45 26.33 20.78
CA ILE A 6 -5.78 25.04 20.16
C ILE A 6 -6.98 24.41 20.87
N HIS A 7 -6.98 24.35 22.20
CA HIS A 7 -8.11 23.80 22.96
C HIS A 7 -9.41 24.55 22.68
N LYS A 8 -9.39 25.87 22.66
CA LYS A 8 -10.56 26.69 22.33
C LYS A 8 -11.10 26.37 20.92
N ILE A 9 -10.23 26.26 19.92
CA ILE A 9 -10.61 25.88 18.56
C ILE A 9 -11.29 24.50 18.54
N VAL A 10 -10.77 23.55 19.31
CA VAL A 10 -11.32 22.19 19.38
C VAL A 10 -12.65 22.15 20.13
N GLU A 11 -12.84 22.98 21.17
CA GLU A 11 -14.13 23.14 21.84
C GLU A 11 -15.21 23.62 20.87
N ASP A 12 -14.89 24.57 20.01
CA ASP A 12 -15.79 25.03 18.96
C ASP A 12 -16.13 23.91 17.95
N TRP A 13 -15.18 23.01 17.65
CA TRP A 13 -15.40 21.90 16.76
C TRP A 13 -16.41 20.87 17.26
N PHE A 14 -16.58 20.74 18.57
CA PHE A 14 -17.60 19.86 19.14
C PHE A 14 -19.00 20.10 18.56
N LEU A 15 -19.34 21.36 18.35
CA LEU A 15 -20.64 21.76 17.81
C LEU A 15 -20.61 21.99 16.29
N MET A 16 -19.57 22.62 15.80
CA MET A 16 -19.52 23.11 14.41
C MET A 16 -18.89 22.11 13.44
N GLU A 17 -17.96 21.29 13.90
CA GLU A 17 -17.16 20.37 13.08
C GLU A 17 -17.05 18.98 13.74
N PRO A 18 -18.17 18.26 13.96
CA PRO A 18 -18.15 17.02 14.74
C PRO A 18 -17.21 15.95 14.16
N ALA A 19 -17.09 15.87 12.82
CA ALA A 19 -16.19 14.93 12.16
C ALA A 19 -14.72 15.16 12.57
N LEU A 20 -14.29 16.43 12.60
CA LEU A 20 -12.92 16.79 13.01
C LEU A 20 -12.71 16.54 14.50
N PHE A 21 -13.71 16.91 15.32
CA PHE A 21 -13.67 16.72 16.76
C PHE A 21 -13.49 15.25 17.17
N VAL A 22 -14.29 14.35 16.59
CA VAL A 22 -14.26 12.92 16.91
C VAL A 22 -12.89 12.31 16.57
N ILE A 23 -12.25 12.72 15.48
CA ILE A 23 -10.90 12.27 15.11
C ILE A 23 -9.82 12.90 16.00
N TRP A 24 -9.94 14.20 16.30
CA TRP A 24 -9.05 14.83 17.26
C TRP A 24 -8.98 14.06 18.60
N CYS A 25 -10.12 13.63 19.12
CA CYS A 25 -10.20 12.87 20.38
C CYS A 25 -9.45 11.52 20.35
N THR A 26 -9.06 11.03 19.18
CA THR A 26 -8.26 9.80 19.06
C THR A 26 -6.75 10.04 19.21
N HIS A 27 -6.31 11.28 19.25
CA HIS A 27 -4.90 11.67 19.27
C HIS A 27 -4.57 12.52 20.51
N LYS A 28 -3.32 12.44 20.95
CA LYS A 28 -2.80 13.26 22.04
C LYS A 28 -2.11 14.49 21.46
N LEU A 29 -2.39 15.67 22.02
CA LEU A 29 -1.66 16.89 21.72
C LEU A 29 -0.35 16.91 22.51
N ILE A 30 0.77 17.12 21.84
CA ILE A 30 2.10 17.15 22.46
C ILE A 30 2.86 18.38 22.01
N LYS A 31 3.35 19.16 22.97
CA LYS A 31 4.25 20.28 22.71
C LYS A 31 5.66 19.75 22.40
N ASN A 32 6.23 20.18 21.26
CA ASN A 32 7.58 19.80 20.84
C ASN A 32 8.31 21.01 20.20
N GLU A 33 9.16 21.66 20.98
CA GLU A 33 9.91 22.86 20.57
C GLU A 33 11.05 22.57 19.58
N LYS A 34 11.37 21.28 19.37
CA LYS A 34 12.46 20.86 18.47
C LYS A 34 12.01 20.68 17.01
N LEU A 35 10.71 20.76 16.75
CA LEU A 35 10.19 20.63 15.40
C LEU A 35 10.63 21.79 14.52
N SER A 36 11.00 21.50 13.27
CA SER A 36 11.21 22.49 12.23
C SER A 36 9.94 22.77 11.41
N VAL A 37 8.83 22.12 11.78
CA VAL A 37 7.49 22.33 11.19
C VAL A 37 6.51 22.79 12.28
N PRO A 38 5.49 23.59 11.93
CA PRO A 38 4.54 24.10 12.93
C PRO A 38 3.76 23.00 13.66
N MET A 39 3.31 22.00 12.91
CA MET A 39 2.58 20.82 13.41
C MET A 39 2.88 19.59 12.56
N ARG A 40 2.79 18.42 13.18
CA ARG A 40 2.78 17.13 12.50
C ARG A 40 1.87 16.13 13.23
N SER A 41 1.37 15.13 12.51
CA SER A 41 0.51 14.08 13.05
C SER A 41 1.05 12.67 12.73
N GLY A 42 0.80 11.71 13.61
CA GLY A 42 1.16 10.30 13.47
C GLY A 42 1.33 9.64 14.83
N ARG A 43 1.40 8.31 14.89
CA ARG A 43 1.57 7.53 16.14
C ARG A 43 0.60 7.94 17.25
N GLN A 44 -0.66 8.21 16.91
CA GLN A 44 -1.69 8.67 17.84
C GLN A 44 -1.37 10.01 18.54
N MET A 45 -0.53 10.83 17.92
CA MET A 45 -0.11 12.13 18.45
C MET A 45 -0.29 13.22 17.38
N ILE A 46 -0.57 14.43 17.86
CA ILE A 46 -0.42 15.67 17.09
C ILE A 46 0.60 16.49 17.85
N GLU A 47 1.77 16.66 17.28
CA GLU A 47 2.83 17.48 17.84
C GLU A 47 2.79 18.90 17.27
N PHE A 48 3.07 19.88 18.08
CA PHE A 48 3.15 21.29 17.67
C PHE A 48 4.34 22.04 18.26
N ASN A 49 4.89 22.96 17.48
CA ASN A 49 5.93 23.87 17.95
C ASN A 49 5.34 25.27 18.22
N PRO A 50 5.22 25.70 19.51
CA PRO A 50 4.63 26.97 19.86
C PRO A 50 5.46 28.16 19.39
N GLU A 51 6.80 28.05 19.27
CA GLU A 51 7.67 29.14 18.82
C GLU A 51 7.44 29.47 17.35
N MET A 52 7.22 28.44 16.51
CA MET A 52 6.93 28.65 15.10
C MET A 52 5.54 29.28 14.86
N MET A 53 4.63 29.14 15.82
CA MET A 53 3.24 29.59 15.72
C MET A 53 2.95 30.84 16.56
N LYS A 54 3.97 31.43 17.21
CA LYS A 54 3.76 32.53 18.16
C LYS A 54 3.08 33.76 17.55
N ASP A 55 3.41 34.06 16.28
CA ASP A 55 2.90 35.21 15.54
C ASP A 55 1.62 34.89 14.77
N TRP A 56 1.13 33.63 14.83
CA TRP A 56 -0.06 33.19 14.13
C TRP A 56 -1.34 33.68 14.81
N ASN A 57 -2.28 34.14 14.01
CA ASN A 57 -3.63 34.41 14.47
C ASN A 57 -4.43 33.11 14.70
N GLU A 58 -5.60 33.21 15.32
CA GLU A 58 -6.45 32.06 15.65
C GLU A 58 -6.92 31.29 14.42
N SER A 59 -7.16 32.00 13.30
CA SER A 59 -7.59 31.39 12.03
C SER A 59 -6.50 30.56 11.39
N GLU A 60 -5.24 31.01 11.42
CA GLU A 60 -4.09 30.24 10.89
C GLU A 60 -3.82 28.99 11.70
N ILE A 61 -3.95 29.10 13.03
CA ILE A 61 -3.83 27.93 13.92
C ILE A 61 -4.95 26.91 13.64
N ALA A 62 -6.20 27.41 13.49
CA ALA A 62 -7.35 26.57 13.19
C ALA A 62 -7.23 25.89 11.82
N GLU A 63 -6.75 26.62 10.80
CA GLU A 63 -6.50 26.05 9.48
C GLU A 63 -5.45 24.94 9.53
N ARG A 64 -4.31 25.19 10.17
CA ARG A 64 -3.24 24.21 10.26
C ARG A 64 -3.68 22.97 11.02
N LEU A 65 -4.36 23.13 12.15
CA LEU A 65 -4.91 22.06 12.94
C LEU A 65 -5.92 21.23 12.14
N ARG A 66 -6.80 21.89 11.39
CA ARG A 66 -7.76 21.25 10.48
C ARG A 66 -7.05 20.35 9.47
N PHE A 67 -5.95 20.79 8.89
CA PHE A 67 -5.19 20.00 7.92
C PHE A 67 -4.55 18.77 8.56
N GLU A 68 -4.03 18.86 9.76
CA GLU A 68 -3.49 17.67 10.44
C GLU A 68 -4.59 16.63 10.72
N VAL A 69 -5.77 17.06 11.16
CA VAL A 69 -6.91 16.16 11.38
C VAL A 69 -7.44 15.59 10.06
N LEU A 70 -7.46 16.38 8.99
CA LEU A 70 -7.86 15.89 7.66
C LEU A 70 -6.88 14.87 7.09
N ARG A 71 -5.56 15.00 7.33
CA ARG A 71 -4.58 13.96 6.97
C ARG A 71 -4.92 12.63 7.62
N ILE A 72 -5.32 12.67 8.90
CA ILE A 72 -5.73 11.49 9.65
C ILE A 72 -7.01 10.90 9.06
N LEU A 73 -8.03 11.74 8.79
CA LEU A 73 -9.29 11.32 8.16
C LEU A 73 -9.09 10.67 6.79
N LEU A 74 -8.18 11.23 5.98
CA LEU A 74 -7.81 10.70 4.66
C LEU A 74 -6.88 9.48 4.75
N GLY A 75 -6.43 9.11 5.95
CA GLY A 75 -5.61 7.93 6.19
C GLY A 75 -4.15 8.05 5.78
N HIS A 76 -3.65 9.26 5.48
CA HIS A 76 -2.27 9.44 5.04
C HIS A 76 -1.24 8.93 6.05
N PRO A 77 -1.34 9.20 7.38
CA PRO A 77 -0.36 8.74 8.36
C PRO A 77 -0.36 7.22 8.58
N TYR A 78 -1.48 6.53 8.36
CA TYR A 78 -1.68 5.17 8.86
C TYR A 78 -1.96 4.11 7.78
N MET A 79 -2.47 4.50 6.60
CA MET A 79 -3.01 3.55 5.63
C MET A 79 -2.39 3.63 4.22
N ARG A 80 -2.01 4.82 3.78
CA ARG A 80 -1.75 5.11 2.35
C ARG A 80 -0.26 5.27 2.08
N GLN A 81 0.57 4.36 2.60
CA GLN A 81 2.01 4.43 2.41
C GLN A 81 2.47 3.31 1.46
N PRO A 82 3.02 3.64 0.28
CA PRO A 82 3.67 2.67 -0.59
C PRO A 82 4.84 1.98 0.11
N PHE A 83 5.13 0.74 -0.26
CA PHE A 83 6.26 0.01 0.30
C PHE A 83 7.58 0.74 0.05
N LYS A 84 8.36 0.98 1.11
CA LYS A 84 9.63 1.76 1.07
C LYS A 84 9.46 3.19 0.57
N ALA A 85 8.32 3.82 0.83
CA ALA A 85 8.10 5.21 0.45
C ALA A 85 9.07 6.16 1.16
N ARG A 86 9.56 7.16 0.44
CA ARG A 86 10.39 8.25 1.00
C ARG A 86 9.47 9.21 1.75
N LYS A 87 9.74 9.46 3.03
CA LYS A 87 8.89 10.29 3.92
C LYS A 87 8.64 11.69 3.36
N GLY A 88 9.65 12.35 2.81
CA GLY A 88 9.49 13.66 2.19
C GLY A 88 8.49 13.66 1.03
N ILE A 89 8.53 12.65 0.16
CA ILE A 89 7.59 12.51 -0.95
C ILE A 89 6.16 12.32 -0.42
N LEU A 90 5.97 11.51 0.64
CA LEU A 90 4.67 11.32 1.28
C LEU A 90 4.13 12.63 1.86
N GLY A 91 4.97 13.38 2.60
CA GLY A 91 4.60 14.65 3.20
C GLY A 91 4.16 15.68 2.16
N LEU A 92 4.96 15.88 1.11
CA LEU A 92 4.65 16.83 0.04
C LEU A 92 3.40 16.39 -0.76
N ALA A 93 3.26 15.11 -1.08
CA ALA A 93 2.05 14.60 -1.76
C ALA A 93 0.78 14.83 -0.91
N SER A 94 0.87 14.68 0.40
CA SER A 94 -0.22 14.97 1.32
C SER A 94 -0.57 16.46 1.33
N ASP A 95 0.42 17.35 1.36
CA ASP A 95 0.19 18.79 1.31
C ASP A 95 -0.50 19.22 0.02
N ILE A 96 -0.06 18.67 -1.12
CA ILE A 96 -0.69 18.90 -2.42
C ILE A 96 -2.14 18.39 -2.42
N THR A 97 -2.39 17.20 -1.89
CA THR A 97 -3.74 16.64 -1.80
C THR A 97 -4.67 17.58 -1.04
N LEU A 98 -4.26 18.03 0.15
CA LEU A 98 -5.04 18.95 0.96
C LEU A 98 -5.24 20.31 0.25
N LYS A 99 -4.19 20.84 -0.36
CA LYS A 99 -4.24 22.09 -1.11
C LYS A 99 -5.12 22.02 -2.35
N SER A 100 -5.26 20.85 -2.96
CA SER A 100 -6.17 20.64 -4.09
C SER A 100 -7.64 20.58 -3.69
N LEU A 101 -7.92 20.15 -2.46
CA LEU A 101 -9.26 20.05 -1.89
C LEU A 101 -9.79 21.39 -1.35
N TYR A 102 -8.90 22.26 -0.91
CA TYR A 102 -9.21 23.58 -0.35
C TYR A 102 -8.61 24.69 -1.22
N LYS A 103 -9.36 25.80 -1.36
CA LYS A 103 -8.84 27.01 -2.02
C LYS A 103 -8.06 27.86 -1.01
N ASP A 104 -6.96 28.45 -1.49
CA ASP A 104 -6.19 29.47 -0.77
C ASP A 104 -5.72 29.10 0.64
N THR A 105 -4.88 28.08 0.69
CA THR A 105 -4.23 27.65 1.93
C THR A 105 -2.85 28.29 2.05
N SER A 106 -2.67 29.16 3.05
CA SER A 106 -1.39 29.82 3.33
C SER A 106 -0.45 28.98 4.19
N THR A 107 -1.00 28.08 4.99
CA THR A 107 -0.26 27.31 6.00
C THR A 107 0.37 26.01 5.48
N LEU A 108 0.12 25.63 4.20
CA LEU A 108 0.73 24.50 3.53
C LEU A 108 1.65 24.96 2.40
N PRO A 109 2.96 25.11 2.63
CA PRO A 109 3.90 25.43 1.58
C PRO A 109 4.01 24.29 0.56
N VAL A 110 4.04 24.63 -0.71
CA VAL A 110 4.32 23.72 -1.83
C VAL A 110 5.32 24.42 -2.74
N PRO A 111 6.35 23.73 -3.28
CA PRO A 111 7.30 24.33 -4.19
C PRO A 111 6.60 25.02 -5.37
N SER A 112 7.00 26.26 -5.67
CA SER A 112 6.35 27.09 -6.70
C SER A 112 6.56 26.59 -8.13
N ASP A 113 7.62 25.84 -8.34
CA ASP A 113 7.99 25.24 -9.63
C ASP A 113 7.32 23.86 -9.86
N LEU A 114 6.65 23.30 -8.83
CA LEU A 114 5.91 22.06 -8.97
C LEU A 114 4.52 22.32 -9.56
N ILE A 115 4.36 21.96 -10.83
CA ILE A 115 3.08 22.08 -11.54
C ILE A 115 2.25 20.83 -11.30
N TYR A 116 1.00 20.99 -10.84
CA TYR A 116 0.06 19.90 -10.64
C TYR A 116 -1.38 20.29 -10.98
N GLU A 117 -2.15 19.32 -11.46
CA GLU A 117 -3.58 19.45 -11.69
C GLU A 117 -4.34 19.21 -10.38
N LYS A 118 -5.45 19.96 -10.17
CA LYS A 118 -6.29 19.79 -8.98
C LYS A 118 -7.25 18.61 -9.16
N GLY A 119 -7.61 17.96 -8.04
CA GLY A 119 -8.64 16.93 -8.00
C GLY A 119 -8.16 15.52 -8.24
N LYS A 120 -6.85 15.27 -8.16
CA LYS A 120 -6.25 13.93 -8.17
C LYS A 120 -6.20 13.33 -6.78
N CYS A 121 -6.09 12.00 -6.69
CA CYS A 121 -5.94 11.30 -5.41
C CYS A 121 -4.50 11.38 -4.87
N PHE A 122 -4.33 11.01 -3.61
CA PHE A 122 -3.02 11.06 -2.93
C PHE A 122 -1.94 10.22 -3.65
N GLU A 123 -2.29 9.04 -4.15
CA GLU A 123 -1.37 8.13 -4.85
C GLU A 123 -0.87 8.72 -6.17
N GLU A 124 -1.73 9.44 -6.90
CA GLU A 124 -1.34 10.13 -8.13
C GLU A 124 -0.40 11.32 -7.82
N TYR A 125 -0.68 12.07 -6.76
CA TYR A 125 0.24 13.12 -6.31
C TYR A 125 1.56 12.55 -5.81
N TYR A 126 1.54 11.40 -5.12
CA TYR A 126 2.77 10.71 -4.73
C TYR A 126 3.62 10.33 -5.95
N ALA A 127 3.01 9.79 -6.99
CA ALA A 127 3.71 9.44 -8.23
C ALA A 127 4.27 10.68 -8.95
N LEU A 128 3.52 11.79 -8.96
CA LEU A 128 3.94 13.06 -9.52
C LEU A 128 5.14 13.65 -8.77
N VAL A 129 5.05 13.74 -7.43
CA VAL A 129 6.13 14.25 -6.57
C VAL A 129 7.38 13.40 -6.70
N ARG A 130 7.21 12.08 -6.77
CA ARG A 130 8.33 11.17 -6.98
C ARG A 130 9.08 11.47 -8.26
N LYS A 131 8.37 11.65 -9.38
CA LYS A 131 8.98 12.02 -10.66
C LYS A 131 9.67 13.39 -10.60
N TYR A 132 9.05 14.35 -9.94
CA TYR A 132 9.62 15.68 -9.75
C TYR A 132 10.94 15.64 -8.97
N VAL A 133 10.99 14.87 -7.87
CA VAL A 133 12.21 14.71 -7.07
C VAL A 133 13.29 13.96 -7.87
N GLU A 134 12.93 12.88 -8.56
CA GLU A 134 13.86 12.10 -9.42
C GLU A 134 14.43 12.97 -10.56
N GLN A 135 13.64 13.87 -11.15
CA GLN A 135 14.12 14.83 -12.16
C GLN A 135 15.11 15.82 -11.56
N LYS A 136 14.79 16.41 -10.41
CA LYS A 136 15.68 17.33 -9.70
C LYS A 136 17.01 16.64 -9.31
N GLU A 137 16.97 15.42 -8.81
CA GLU A 137 18.15 14.61 -8.50
C GLU A 137 19.02 14.38 -9.75
N THR A 138 18.39 14.19 -10.92
CA THR A 138 19.11 13.98 -12.20
C THR A 138 19.70 15.28 -12.76
N GLU A 139 18.99 16.41 -12.64
CA GLU A 139 19.47 17.73 -13.08
C GLU A 139 20.67 18.18 -12.25
N THR A 140 20.73 17.80 -10.99
CA THR A 140 21.80 18.15 -10.05
C THR A 140 23.03 17.26 -10.22
N TYR A 141 22.89 16.08 -10.85
CA TYR A 141 24.00 15.18 -11.16
C TYR A 141 24.69 15.60 -12.46
N SER A 142 25.69 16.50 -12.38
CA SER A 142 26.65 16.73 -13.48
C SER A 142 27.72 15.63 -13.41
N PRO A 143 27.86 14.76 -14.43
CA PRO A 143 28.94 13.78 -14.43
C PRO A 143 30.29 14.51 -14.42
N PRO A 144 31.31 14.00 -13.69
CA PRO A 144 32.64 14.59 -13.72
C PRO A 144 33.11 14.62 -15.17
N TYR A 145 33.57 15.80 -15.60
CA TYR A 145 34.13 16.03 -16.93
C TYR A 145 35.25 15.03 -17.19
N GLU A 146 35.07 14.12 -18.13
CA GLU A 146 36.18 13.34 -18.68
C GLU A 146 37.13 14.33 -19.39
N SER A 147 38.17 14.72 -18.70
CA SER A 147 39.30 15.41 -19.34
C SER A 147 40.08 14.37 -20.12
N ASP A 148 39.88 14.43 -21.44
CA ASP A 148 40.65 13.66 -22.42
C ASP A 148 42.15 14.02 -22.30
N GLY A 149 42.95 12.97 -22.14
CA GLY A 149 44.33 12.88 -22.65
C GLY A 149 45.44 13.68 -21.97
N GLY A 150 46.20 13.01 -21.11
CA GLY A 150 47.56 13.43 -20.73
C GLY A 150 48.33 12.31 -20.07
N LEU A 151 49.28 11.75 -20.81
CA LEU A 151 50.24 10.69 -20.41
C LEU A 151 51.16 11.13 -19.27
N LEU A 152 51.48 10.12 -18.40
CA LEU A 152 52.72 9.94 -17.62
C LEU A 152 53.01 10.92 -16.46
N ASP A 153 53.10 10.46 -15.25
CA ASP A 153 54.36 10.09 -14.60
C ASP A 153 54.15 9.51 -13.19
N ASP A 154 55.06 8.68 -12.82
CA ASP A 154 55.26 7.87 -11.65
C ASP A 154 55.45 8.71 -10.36
N GLY A 155 55.00 8.23 -9.21
CA GLY A 155 55.51 8.71 -7.92
C GLY A 155 54.52 8.74 -6.75
N GLY A 156 54.49 7.66 -6.00
CA GLY A 156 54.27 7.41 -4.60
C GLY A 156 53.73 8.48 -3.65
N GLY A 157 52.90 8.00 -2.73
CA GLY A 157 52.72 8.65 -1.46
C GLY A 157 51.25 8.78 -1.04
N GLY A 158 50.88 7.94 -0.08
CA GLY A 158 49.53 7.94 0.52
C GLY A 158 49.13 9.26 1.17
N LEU A 159 47.89 9.32 1.38
CA LEU A 159 47.23 9.72 2.64
C LEU A 159 45.73 9.87 2.35
N ASP A 160 44.98 9.31 3.25
CA ASP A 160 43.55 9.43 3.39
C ASP A 160 43.08 10.88 3.29
N ASP A 161 42.39 11.21 2.19
CA ASP A 161 41.48 12.32 2.18
C ASP A 161 40.12 11.75 1.65
N GLU A 162 39.24 11.49 2.57
CA GLU A 162 37.82 11.39 2.27
C GLU A 162 37.42 12.73 1.62
N ALA A 163 37.54 12.79 0.30
CA ALA A 163 37.00 13.89 -0.46
C ALA A 163 35.49 13.90 -0.24
N ASP A 164 35.04 14.86 0.57
CA ASP A 164 33.69 15.32 0.71
C ASP A 164 33.06 15.56 -0.69
N MET A 165 32.42 14.53 -1.22
CA MET A 165 31.61 14.58 -2.46
C MET A 165 30.25 15.25 -2.17
N GLY A 166 30.26 16.29 -1.37
CA GLY A 166 29.12 17.10 -0.94
C GLY A 166 28.78 18.24 -1.89
N GLY A 167 28.66 17.98 -3.16
CA GLY A 167 28.11 18.93 -4.13
C GLY A 167 26.68 18.57 -4.50
N ASP A 168 25.73 19.40 -4.08
CA ASP A 168 24.38 19.58 -4.63
C ASP A 168 23.21 18.65 -4.21
N THR A 169 23.39 17.50 -3.63
CA THR A 169 22.27 16.74 -2.99
C THR A 169 21.67 17.50 -1.79
N SER A 170 22.42 18.43 -1.22
CA SER A 170 22.01 19.23 -0.07
C SER A 170 20.82 20.16 -0.33
N GLU A 171 20.64 20.68 -1.56
CA GLU A 171 19.53 21.58 -1.88
C GLU A 171 18.18 20.85 -1.91
N ILE A 172 18.16 19.65 -2.52
CA ILE A 172 16.94 18.81 -2.58
C ILE A 172 16.60 18.28 -1.19
N GLU A 173 17.59 17.85 -0.43
CA GLU A 173 17.41 17.43 0.95
C GLU A 173 16.87 18.54 1.83
N ASN A 174 17.41 19.75 1.71
CA ASN A 174 16.92 20.93 2.43
C ASN A 174 15.50 21.32 2.02
N MET A 175 15.17 21.27 0.72
CA MET A 175 13.82 21.50 0.22
C MET A 175 12.84 20.46 0.76
N MET A 176 13.23 19.20 0.83
CA MET A 176 12.37 18.10 1.26
C MET A 176 12.32 17.90 2.78
N ARG A 177 13.21 18.53 3.53
CA ARG A 177 13.33 18.39 4.99
C ARG A 177 12.03 18.68 5.75
N PRO A 178 11.29 19.77 5.51
CA PRO A 178 10.03 20.06 6.21
C PRO A 178 8.98 18.95 5.98
N TYR A 179 8.89 18.45 4.75
CA TYR A 179 7.95 17.38 4.39
C TYR A 179 8.36 16.03 4.98
N THR A 180 9.67 15.78 5.06
CA THR A 180 10.22 14.58 5.71
C THR A 180 9.86 14.57 7.19
N GLU A 181 10.05 15.68 7.88
CA GLU A 181 9.73 15.83 9.29
C GLU A 181 8.21 15.75 9.53
N ALA A 182 7.40 16.36 8.68
CA ALA A 182 5.94 16.26 8.77
C ALA A 182 5.44 14.81 8.69
N ALA A 183 6.08 13.96 7.88
CA ALA A 183 5.73 12.56 7.71
C ALA A 183 6.59 11.58 8.55
N GLU A 184 7.45 12.05 9.43
CA GLU A 184 8.37 11.20 10.20
C GLU A 184 7.63 10.19 11.07
N LEU A 185 6.52 10.61 11.70
CA LEU A 185 5.69 9.76 12.56
C LEU A 185 4.75 8.83 11.80
N TRP A 186 4.76 8.88 10.46
CA TRP A 186 3.83 8.08 9.66
C TRP A 186 4.29 6.63 9.57
N GLU A 187 3.42 5.73 9.95
CA GLU A 187 3.64 4.28 9.87
C GLU A 187 2.32 3.55 9.73
N GLU A 188 2.32 2.40 9.03
CA GLU A 188 1.11 1.57 8.93
C GLU A 188 0.72 1.05 10.32
N ASP A 189 -0.48 1.42 10.79
CA ASP A 189 -1.05 0.97 12.05
C ASP A 189 -2.50 0.49 11.83
N GLN A 190 -2.68 -0.82 11.85
CA GLN A 190 -3.98 -1.45 11.60
C GLN A 190 -5.02 -1.14 12.68
N LEU A 191 -4.60 -1.00 13.93
CA LEU A 191 -5.50 -0.70 15.04
C LEU A 191 -6.04 0.73 14.90
N MET A 192 -5.15 1.68 14.56
CA MET A 192 -5.57 3.05 14.30
C MET A 192 -6.46 3.16 13.06
N GLN A 193 -6.16 2.43 12.00
CA GLN A 193 -7.01 2.36 10.81
C GLN A 193 -8.43 1.92 11.16
N GLU A 194 -8.57 0.85 11.95
CA GLU A 194 -9.88 0.35 12.38
C GLU A 194 -10.61 1.37 13.24
N SER A 195 -9.93 1.96 14.21
CA SER A 195 -10.50 3.00 15.10
C SER A 195 -10.98 4.22 14.30
N ILE A 196 -10.18 4.72 13.37
CA ILE A 196 -10.56 5.84 12.49
C ILE A 196 -11.76 5.48 11.64
N ARG A 197 -11.80 4.26 11.06
CA ARG A 197 -12.92 3.77 10.26
C ARG A 197 -14.21 3.74 11.06
N GLU A 198 -14.19 3.18 12.28
CA GLU A 198 -15.36 3.16 13.15
C GLU A 198 -15.90 4.57 13.41
N LYS A 199 -15.00 5.52 13.64
CA LYS A 199 -15.39 6.93 13.85
C LYS A 199 -15.98 7.56 12.60
N ILE A 200 -15.40 7.31 11.42
CA ILE A 200 -15.97 7.80 10.15
C ILE A 200 -17.34 7.18 9.89
N GLU A 201 -17.54 5.89 10.17
CA GLU A 201 -18.86 5.28 10.04
C GLU A 201 -19.89 5.87 11.01
N GLN A 202 -19.47 6.19 12.24
CA GLN A 202 -20.32 6.89 13.21
C GLN A 202 -20.75 8.25 12.68
N VAL A 203 -19.81 9.07 12.20
CA VAL A 203 -20.08 10.39 11.61
C VAL A 203 -20.99 10.27 10.39
N LYS A 204 -20.78 9.28 9.53
CA LYS A 204 -21.60 8.99 8.35
C LYS A 204 -23.06 8.66 8.75
N ARG A 205 -23.26 7.77 9.74
CA ARG A 205 -24.59 7.38 10.21
C ARG A 205 -25.38 8.58 10.77
N MET A 206 -24.68 9.48 11.45
CA MET A 206 -25.29 10.67 12.06
C MET A 206 -25.37 11.86 11.07
N ASN A 207 -24.79 11.73 9.88
CA ASN A 207 -24.61 12.81 8.89
C ASN A 207 -23.97 14.09 9.47
N GLN A 208 -23.00 13.93 10.35
CA GLN A 208 -22.35 15.01 11.12
C GLN A 208 -21.01 15.40 10.53
N TRP A 209 -20.98 15.81 9.25
CA TRP A 209 -19.76 16.19 8.56
C TRP A 209 -19.27 17.63 8.83
N GLY A 210 -20.09 18.43 9.50
CA GLY A 210 -19.79 19.84 9.75
C GLY A 210 -19.71 20.66 8.46
N SER A 211 -18.73 21.55 8.35
CA SER A 211 -18.52 22.40 7.18
C SER A 211 -17.66 21.73 6.08
N LEU A 212 -17.38 20.42 6.16
CA LEU A 212 -16.53 19.74 5.19
C LEU A 212 -17.15 19.78 3.79
N PRO A 213 -16.41 20.21 2.75
CA PRO A 213 -16.90 20.19 1.37
C PRO A 213 -17.26 18.77 0.94
N GLY A 214 -18.32 18.59 0.15
CA GLY A 214 -18.79 17.28 -0.33
C GLY A 214 -17.67 16.45 -1.00
N LYS A 215 -16.79 17.09 -1.78
CA LYS A 215 -15.62 16.41 -2.38
C LYS A 215 -14.67 15.80 -1.35
N VAL A 216 -14.46 16.49 -0.23
CA VAL A 216 -13.62 15.97 0.88
C VAL A 216 -14.32 14.80 1.55
N VAL A 217 -15.62 14.89 1.77
CA VAL A 217 -16.43 13.80 2.32
C VAL A 217 -16.39 12.57 1.40
N ASP A 218 -16.53 12.78 0.08
CA ASP A 218 -16.44 11.68 -0.90
C ASP A 218 -15.07 11.01 -0.87
N GLU A 219 -13.98 11.78 -0.77
CA GLU A 219 -12.61 11.27 -0.68
C GLU A 219 -12.40 10.48 0.65
N ILE A 220 -12.90 11.00 1.78
CA ILE A 220 -12.86 10.30 3.07
C ILE A 220 -13.64 8.99 2.98
N LEU A 221 -14.84 9.00 2.41
CA LEU A 221 -15.65 7.79 2.26
C LEU A 221 -14.99 6.80 1.30
N ALA A 222 -14.36 7.27 0.22
CA ALA A 222 -13.59 6.43 -0.69
C ALA A 222 -12.38 5.79 0.02
N SER A 223 -11.73 6.50 0.94
CA SER A 223 -10.61 5.97 1.72
C SER A 223 -11.04 4.91 2.75
N THR A 224 -12.30 4.98 3.21
CA THR A 224 -12.87 4.02 4.19
C THR A 224 -13.49 2.78 3.56
N ILE A 225 -13.72 2.76 2.25
CA ILE A 225 -14.10 1.53 1.57
C ILE A 225 -12.99 0.53 1.83
N VAL A 226 -13.36 -0.53 2.58
CA VAL A 226 -12.46 -1.64 2.90
C VAL A 226 -12.00 -2.23 1.57
N ARG A 227 -10.87 -1.79 1.08
CA ARG A 227 -10.10 -2.64 0.18
C ARG A 227 -9.72 -3.81 1.07
N ILE A 228 -10.42 -4.92 0.92
CA ILE A 228 -10.08 -6.16 1.64
C ILE A 228 -8.58 -6.31 1.44
N ASP A 229 -7.82 -6.22 2.55
CA ASP A 229 -6.37 -6.30 2.41
C ASP A 229 -6.06 -7.67 1.83
N TYR A 230 -5.72 -7.71 0.54
CA TYR A 230 -5.35 -8.94 -0.13
C TYR A 230 -4.24 -9.68 0.64
N ARG A 231 -3.45 -8.99 1.47
CA ARG A 231 -2.44 -9.56 2.36
C ARG A 231 -3.08 -10.43 3.45
N GLN A 232 -4.21 -9.99 4.03
CA GLN A 232 -4.96 -10.79 5.00
C GLN A 232 -5.55 -12.03 4.33
N ILE A 233 -6.13 -11.89 3.15
CA ILE A 233 -6.68 -13.03 2.41
C ILE A 233 -5.56 -14.01 2.04
N LEU A 234 -4.40 -13.53 1.57
CA LEU A 234 -3.24 -14.35 1.29
C LEU A 234 -2.77 -15.10 2.55
N SER A 235 -2.72 -14.42 3.69
CA SER A 235 -2.34 -15.03 4.98
C SER A 235 -3.37 -16.09 5.42
N MET A 236 -4.67 -15.79 5.31
CA MET A 236 -5.75 -16.73 5.63
C MET A 236 -5.77 -17.91 4.66
N PHE A 237 -5.55 -17.68 3.37
CA PHE A 237 -5.46 -18.74 2.36
C PHE A 237 -4.30 -19.67 2.68
N ARG A 238 -3.10 -19.13 2.95
CA ARG A 238 -1.95 -19.90 3.41
C ARG A 238 -2.29 -20.72 4.66
N ALA A 239 -2.90 -20.12 5.67
CA ALA A 239 -3.28 -20.83 6.89
C ALA A 239 -4.24 -21.99 6.61
N SER A 240 -5.15 -21.84 5.64
CA SER A 240 -6.09 -22.91 5.25
C SER A 240 -5.40 -24.05 4.50
N VAL A 241 -4.37 -23.76 3.71
CA VAL A 241 -3.60 -24.74 2.95
C VAL A 241 -2.58 -25.48 3.83
N LEU A 242 -1.86 -24.75 4.71
CA LEU A 242 -0.84 -25.30 5.59
C LEU A 242 -1.38 -26.18 6.74
N SER A 243 -2.70 -26.25 6.93
CA SER A 243 -3.28 -26.94 8.08
C SER A 243 -3.35 -28.46 7.94
N SER A 244 -3.16 -29.03 6.75
CA SER A 244 -3.48 -30.43 6.44
C SER A 244 -2.37 -31.44 6.72
N SER A 245 -1.10 -31.06 6.64
CA SER A 245 0.01 -31.97 6.81
C SER A 245 0.71 -31.87 8.17
N ARG A 246 0.75 -32.95 8.94
CA ARG A 246 1.45 -33.01 10.24
C ARG A 246 2.41 -34.18 10.23
N LYS A 247 3.69 -33.94 10.50
CA LYS A 247 4.69 -34.98 10.76
C LYS A 247 4.94 -35.08 12.28
N LEU A 248 4.98 -36.32 12.77
CA LEU A 248 5.41 -36.59 14.16
C LEU A 248 6.92 -36.37 14.25
N THR A 249 7.36 -35.70 15.31
CA THR A 249 8.79 -35.42 15.55
C THR A 249 9.15 -35.65 17.01
N ARG A 250 10.30 -36.26 17.25
CA ARG A 250 10.87 -36.41 18.59
C ARG A 250 11.46 -35.10 19.14
N MET A 251 11.63 -34.09 18.27
CA MET A 251 12.21 -32.77 18.64
C MET A 251 11.24 -31.87 19.40
N LEU A 252 9.97 -32.23 19.46
CA LEU A 252 8.94 -31.47 20.18
C LEU A 252 8.14 -32.41 21.08
N PRO A 253 7.82 -32.00 22.33
CA PRO A 253 6.96 -32.78 23.22
C PRO A 253 5.51 -32.80 22.69
N SER A 254 4.79 -33.91 22.96
CA SER A 254 3.37 -33.95 22.72
C SER A 254 2.62 -32.98 23.62
N ARG A 255 1.70 -32.18 23.09
CA ARG A 255 0.88 -31.24 23.89
C ARG A 255 -0.01 -31.96 24.93
N ARG A 256 -0.36 -33.23 24.72
CA ARG A 256 -1.21 -34.01 25.64
C ARG A 256 -0.41 -34.89 26.60
N TYR A 257 0.72 -35.45 26.15
CA TYR A 257 1.43 -36.51 26.85
C TYR A 257 2.88 -36.13 27.18
N GLY A 258 3.27 -34.87 27.00
CA GLY A 258 4.62 -34.39 27.35
C GLY A 258 5.73 -35.06 26.51
N PHE A 259 6.86 -35.34 27.14
CA PHE A 259 8.06 -35.88 26.50
C PHE A 259 8.00 -37.39 26.20
N GLU A 260 7.01 -38.11 26.76
CA GLU A 260 6.85 -39.54 26.54
C GLU A 260 6.42 -39.87 25.12
N TYR A 261 5.76 -38.93 24.45
CA TYR A 261 5.25 -39.13 23.08
C TYR A 261 5.78 -38.04 22.15
N MET A 262 5.91 -38.42 20.88
CA MET A 262 6.33 -37.46 19.84
C MET A 262 5.32 -36.34 19.69
N GLY A 263 5.82 -35.12 19.66
CA GLY A 263 5.04 -33.96 19.24
C GLY A 263 4.81 -33.96 17.73
N SER A 264 3.88 -33.12 17.28
CA SER A 264 3.64 -32.95 15.86
C SER A 264 4.19 -31.59 15.40
N LYS A 265 5.00 -31.61 14.35
CA LYS A 265 5.40 -30.43 13.61
C LYS A 265 4.58 -30.36 12.32
N ARG A 266 4.08 -29.19 11.98
CA ARG A 266 3.47 -28.99 10.66
C ARG A 266 4.58 -29.05 9.62
N ASP A 267 4.36 -29.85 8.59
CA ASP A 267 5.25 -29.86 7.43
C ASP A 267 4.94 -28.62 6.59
N PHE A 268 5.94 -27.82 6.28
CA PHE A 268 5.78 -26.56 5.55
C PHE A 268 6.00 -26.73 4.06
N THR A 269 6.13 -27.96 3.56
CA THR A 269 6.14 -28.22 2.13
C THR A 269 4.74 -28.10 1.57
N THR A 270 4.35 -26.87 1.28
CA THR A 270 3.07 -26.58 0.61
C THR A 270 3.34 -26.44 -0.88
N GLU A 271 2.71 -27.27 -1.67
CA GLU A 271 2.75 -27.18 -3.13
C GLU A 271 1.62 -26.28 -3.62
N LEU A 272 1.97 -25.08 -4.05
CA LEU A 272 1.03 -24.11 -4.60
C LEU A 272 1.16 -24.04 -6.11
N LEU A 273 0.02 -24.05 -6.78
CA LEU A 273 -0.10 -23.71 -8.19
C LEU A 273 -0.61 -22.28 -8.33
N VAL A 274 0.08 -21.46 -9.10
CA VAL A 274 -0.36 -20.12 -9.47
C VAL A 274 -0.62 -20.09 -10.96
N ALA A 275 -1.86 -19.80 -11.33
CA ALA A 275 -2.27 -19.65 -12.70
C ALA A 275 -2.44 -18.16 -13.03
N ILE A 276 -1.67 -17.67 -13.99
CA ILE A 276 -1.69 -16.28 -14.44
C ILE A 276 -2.42 -16.23 -15.78
N ASP A 277 -3.51 -15.48 -15.82
CA ASP A 277 -4.21 -15.16 -17.04
C ASP A 277 -3.34 -14.23 -17.91
N VAL A 278 -3.08 -14.67 -19.13
CA VAL A 278 -2.29 -13.92 -20.12
C VAL A 278 -3.15 -13.57 -21.35
N SER A 279 -4.47 -13.60 -21.20
CA SER A 279 -5.41 -13.21 -22.24
C SER A 279 -5.19 -11.77 -22.72
N GLY A 280 -5.76 -11.43 -23.86
CA GLY A 280 -5.56 -10.12 -24.50
C GLY A 280 -6.05 -8.92 -23.69
N SER A 281 -6.95 -9.14 -22.72
CA SER A 281 -7.49 -8.14 -21.81
C SER A 281 -6.56 -7.80 -20.62
N VAL A 282 -5.58 -8.68 -20.31
CA VAL A 282 -4.65 -8.48 -19.19
C VAL A 282 -3.43 -7.65 -19.63
N THR A 283 -3.19 -6.55 -18.92
CA THR A 283 -2.06 -5.64 -19.21
C THR A 283 -0.73 -6.18 -18.70
N ASN A 284 0.39 -5.67 -19.23
CA ASN A 284 1.72 -6.04 -18.74
C ASN A 284 1.95 -5.58 -17.29
N GLU A 285 1.34 -4.47 -16.88
CA GLU A 285 1.32 -3.96 -15.52
C GLU A 285 0.62 -4.93 -14.57
N GLY A 286 -0.53 -5.47 -14.99
CA GLY A 286 -1.26 -6.51 -14.25
C GLY A 286 -0.41 -7.76 -14.02
N ILE A 287 0.31 -8.23 -15.06
CA ILE A 287 1.22 -9.38 -14.94
C ILE A 287 2.37 -9.06 -13.97
N SER A 288 2.94 -7.85 -14.02
CA SER A 288 3.97 -7.43 -13.07
C SER A 288 3.45 -7.40 -11.63
N GLN A 289 2.20 -6.98 -11.43
CA GLN A 289 1.54 -7.02 -10.14
C GLN A 289 1.35 -8.47 -9.66
N ALA A 290 0.92 -9.38 -10.55
CA ALA A 290 0.81 -10.80 -10.24
C ALA A 290 2.13 -11.39 -9.74
N LEU A 291 3.23 -11.14 -10.45
CA LEU A 291 4.56 -11.59 -10.06
C LEU A 291 5.02 -10.99 -8.71
N SER A 292 4.68 -9.74 -8.45
CA SER A 292 4.94 -9.09 -7.16
C SER A 292 4.19 -9.78 -6.01
N ILE A 293 2.95 -10.23 -6.25
CA ILE A 293 2.14 -10.97 -5.28
C ILE A 293 2.76 -12.35 -5.03
N ILE A 294 3.16 -13.08 -6.08
CA ILE A 294 3.84 -14.38 -5.96
C ILE A 294 5.10 -14.25 -5.10
N ASN A 295 5.93 -13.22 -5.32
CA ASN A 295 7.11 -12.97 -4.51
C ASN A 295 6.81 -12.77 -3.00
N ARG A 296 5.61 -12.29 -2.66
CA ARG A 296 5.20 -12.13 -1.25
C ARG A 296 4.88 -13.46 -0.59
N PHE A 297 4.41 -14.47 -1.32
CA PHE A 297 4.18 -15.81 -0.75
C PHE A 297 5.46 -16.42 -0.21
N PHE A 298 6.59 -16.19 -0.86
CA PHE A 298 7.89 -16.64 -0.35
C PHE A 298 8.25 -16.00 1.00
N LYS A 299 7.81 -14.75 1.27
CA LYS A 299 7.98 -14.12 2.60
C LYS A 299 7.17 -14.81 3.68
N TYR A 300 6.09 -15.48 3.31
CA TYR A 300 5.26 -16.22 4.24
C TYR A 300 5.69 -17.68 4.42
N GLY A 301 6.85 -18.08 3.90
CA GLY A 301 7.47 -19.40 4.12
C GLY A 301 7.00 -20.49 3.16
N VAL A 302 6.42 -20.13 2.02
CA VAL A 302 6.23 -21.06 0.90
C VAL A 302 7.57 -21.22 0.20
N GLU A 303 8.04 -22.47 0.04
CA GLU A 303 9.36 -22.75 -0.52
C GLU A 303 9.35 -22.85 -2.04
N ASN A 304 8.32 -23.49 -2.60
CA ASN A 304 8.16 -23.71 -4.03
C ASN A 304 6.76 -23.28 -4.48
N ILE A 305 6.72 -22.61 -5.61
CA ILE A 305 5.47 -22.22 -6.28
C ILE A 305 5.60 -22.60 -7.74
N ASP A 306 4.68 -23.42 -8.21
CA ASP A 306 4.56 -23.69 -9.64
C ASP A 306 3.69 -22.62 -10.28
N VAL A 307 4.21 -21.99 -11.31
CA VAL A 307 3.53 -20.93 -12.05
C VAL A 307 3.22 -21.41 -13.45
N ILE A 308 1.97 -21.26 -13.86
CA ILE A 308 1.50 -21.54 -15.22
C ILE A 308 0.88 -20.28 -15.82
N GLN A 309 0.96 -20.19 -17.12
CA GLN A 309 0.24 -19.20 -17.91
C GLN A 309 -0.95 -19.90 -18.59
N PHE A 310 -2.06 -19.21 -18.70
CA PHE A 310 -3.22 -19.73 -19.40
C PHE A 310 -3.97 -18.63 -20.17
N ASP A 311 -4.60 -19.04 -21.26
CA ASP A 311 -5.59 -18.29 -22.03
C ASP A 311 -6.73 -19.24 -22.39
N TYR A 312 -6.96 -19.62 -23.66
CA TYR A 312 -7.88 -20.71 -24.01
C TYR A 312 -7.41 -22.09 -23.52
N GLY A 313 -6.19 -22.21 -23.05
CA GLY A 313 -5.58 -23.42 -22.53
C GLY A 313 -4.29 -23.07 -21.78
N LEU A 314 -3.54 -24.08 -21.37
CA LEU A 314 -2.24 -23.86 -20.74
C LEU A 314 -1.23 -23.38 -21.77
N GLN A 315 -0.54 -22.28 -21.47
CA GLN A 315 0.47 -21.68 -22.32
C GLN A 315 1.88 -21.88 -21.77
N GLY A 316 2.80 -22.35 -22.62
CA GLY A 316 4.18 -22.58 -22.24
C GLY A 316 4.40 -23.74 -21.27
N GLU A 317 5.59 -23.80 -20.71
CA GLU A 317 5.97 -24.82 -19.72
C GLU A 317 5.68 -24.32 -18.30
N LYS A 318 5.32 -25.26 -17.42
CA LYS A 318 5.19 -25.03 -15.99
C LYS A 318 6.54 -24.55 -15.42
N MET A 319 6.55 -23.38 -14.78
CA MET A 319 7.74 -22.82 -14.17
C MET A 319 7.71 -23.00 -12.66
N THR A 320 8.65 -23.73 -12.11
CA THR A 320 8.83 -23.83 -10.65
C THR A 320 9.67 -22.65 -10.17
N MET A 321 9.05 -21.73 -9.45
CA MET A 321 9.73 -20.58 -8.84
C MET A 321 10.23 -20.96 -7.45
N LYS A 322 11.54 -20.87 -7.26
CA LYS A 322 12.21 -20.89 -5.96
C LYS A 322 12.50 -19.45 -5.55
N LYS A 323 12.49 -19.18 -4.23
CA LYS A 323 12.75 -17.87 -3.66
C LYS A 323 13.83 -17.09 -4.47
N ALA A 324 13.42 -16.00 -5.12
CA ALA A 324 14.30 -14.99 -5.74
C ALA A 324 14.69 -15.12 -7.23
N LEU A 325 13.81 -15.49 -8.14
CA LEU A 325 14.10 -15.33 -9.56
C LEU A 325 13.16 -14.31 -10.22
N LYS A 326 13.65 -13.10 -10.41
CA LYS A 326 12.92 -11.97 -11.02
C LYS A 326 12.95 -11.92 -12.55
N ASP A 327 13.81 -12.69 -13.24
CA ASP A 327 14.28 -12.26 -14.56
C ASP A 327 13.86 -13.10 -15.78
N LYS A 328 12.92 -14.06 -15.65
CA LYS A 328 12.62 -14.97 -16.80
C LYS A 328 11.17 -15.23 -17.13
N PHE A 329 10.26 -14.40 -16.66
CA PHE A 329 8.86 -14.58 -17.04
C PHE A 329 8.62 -13.96 -18.43
N LYS A 330 8.51 -14.82 -19.46
CA LYS A 330 8.09 -14.41 -20.80
C LYS A 330 6.61 -14.71 -20.95
N VAL A 331 5.82 -13.69 -21.24
CA VAL A 331 4.39 -13.83 -21.53
C VAL A 331 4.23 -14.60 -22.84
N GLN A 332 3.47 -15.69 -22.81
CA GLN A 332 3.12 -16.50 -23.96
C GLN A 332 1.59 -16.59 -24.04
N GLY A 333 1.01 -16.40 -25.18
CA GLY A 333 -0.43 -16.36 -25.40
C GLY A 333 -0.90 -14.96 -25.78
N ARG A 334 -2.11 -14.64 -25.60
CA ARG A 334 -2.96 -13.44 -25.77
C ARG A 334 -4.26 -13.76 -26.49
N GLY A 335 -4.77 -14.98 -26.26
CA GLY A 335 -6.09 -15.43 -26.73
C GLY A 335 -7.22 -14.97 -25.81
N GLY A 336 -8.34 -15.69 -25.85
CA GLY A 336 -9.41 -15.57 -24.86
C GLY A 336 -9.05 -16.32 -23.58
N THR A 337 -10.02 -16.53 -22.67
CA THR A 337 -9.75 -17.11 -21.33
C THR A 337 -10.62 -18.36 -21.11
N ASP A 338 -9.99 -19.44 -20.61
CA ASP A 338 -10.67 -20.64 -20.13
C ASP A 338 -10.14 -21.03 -18.74
N PHE A 339 -11.00 -20.96 -17.73
CA PHE A 339 -10.65 -21.29 -16.34
C PHE A 339 -10.58 -22.80 -16.08
N GLN A 340 -11.13 -23.64 -16.97
CA GLN A 340 -11.18 -25.07 -16.78
C GLN A 340 -9.79 -25.72 -16.82
N ALA A 341 -8.94 -25.27 -17.76
CA ALA A 341 -7.61 -25.85 -17.94
C ALA A 341 -6.71 -25.76 -16.69
N PRO A 342 -6.58 -24.62 -15.99
CA PRO A 342 -5.84 -24.52 -14.72
C PRO A 342 -6.46 -25.36 -13.60
N ILE A 343 -7.80 -25.45 -13.52
CA ILE A 343 -8.51 -26.22 -12.50
C ILE A 343 -8.26 -27.72 -12.72
N ASP A 344 -8.31 -28.19 -13.93
CA ASP A 344 -8.05 -29.59 -14.26
C ASP A 344 -6.61 -30.00 -13.93
N LEU A 345 -5.65 -29.13 -14.24
CA LEU A 345 -4.24 -29.36 -13.86
C LEU A 345 -4.06 -29.40 -12.34
N PHE A 346 -4.69 -28.48 -11.63
CA PHE A 346 -4.66 -28.42 -10.17
C PHE A 346 -5.15 -29.72 -9.53
N LEU A 347 -6.25 -30.27 -10.05
CA LEU A 347 -6.83 -31.50 -9.55
C LEU A 347 -6.01 -32.74 -9.94
N LYS A 348 -5.43 -32.74 -11.14
CA LYS A 348 -4.63 -33.87 -11.66
C LYS A 348 -3.31 -34.01 -10.90
N ASP A 349 -2.61 -32.91 -10.69
CA ASP A 349 -1.28 -32.89 -10.07
C ASP A 349 -1.35 -32.90 -8.52
N GLY A 350 -2.54 -32.66 -7.94
CA GLY A 350 -2.78 -32.81 -6.50
C GLY A 350 -2.18 -31.71 -5.62
N TYR A 351 -2.11 -30.48 -6.13
CA TYR A 351 -1.65 -29.31 -5.36
C TYR A 351 -2.52 -29.02 -4.13
N ASP A 352 -1.93 -28.48 -3.08
CA ASP A 352 -2.62 -28.09 -1.85
C ASP A 352 -3.52 -26.86 -2.04
N GLY A 353 -3.13 -25.95 -2.94
CA GLY A 353 -3.88 -24.73 -3.23
C GLY A 353 -3.63 -24.20 -4.64
N LEU A 354 -4.67 -23.59 -5.22
CA LEU A 354 -4.63 -22.89 -6.50
C LEU A 354 -4.88 -21.41 -6.30
N ILE A 355 -4.05 -20.58 -6.92
CA ILE A 355 -4.24 -19.14 -6.99
C ILE A 355 -4.47 -18.78 -8.45
N MET A 356 -5.66 -18.28 -8.75
CA MET A 356 -6.05 -17.79 -10.08
C MET A 356 -5.92 -16.29 -10.12
N ILE A 357 -5.14 -15.75 -11.05
CA ILE A 357 -4.95 -14.31 -11.23
C ILE A 357 -5.49 -13.96 -12.60
N THR A 358 -6.61 -13.23 -12.66
CA THR A 358 -7.39 -12.98 -13.88
C THR A 358 -8.21 -11.69 -13.76
N ASP A 359 -8.67 -11.14 -14.86
CA ASP A 359 -9.67 -10.07 -14.91
C ASP A 359 -11.12 -10.61 -14.82
N GLY A 360 -11.29 -11.92 -14.87
CA GLY A 360 -12.56 -12.60 -14.67
C GLY A 360 -13.44 -12.75 -15.93
N PHE A 361 -12.97 -12.34 -17.09
CA PHE A 361 -13.72 -12.45 -18.34
C PHE A 361 -13.56 -13.83 -18.99
N ALA A 362 -14.33 -14.81 -18.50
CA ALA A 362 -14.42 -16.13 -19.12
C ALA A 362 -15.72 -16.84 -18.74
N ALA A 363 -15.98 -17.95 -19.40
CA ALA A 363 -17.10 -18.83 -19.05
C ALA A 363 -16.93 -19.41 -17.64
N VAL A 364 -18.06 -19.63 -16.97
CA VAL A 364 -18.06 -20.29 -15.63
C VAL A 364 -17.52 -21.70 -15.77
N PRO A 365 -16.48 -22.08 -15.00
CA PRO A 365 -15.92 -23.43 -15.10
C PRO A 365 -16.85 -24.46 -14.48
N GLU A 366 -16.75 -25.70 -14.95
CA GLU A 366 -17.50 -26.80 -14.39
C GLU A 366 -17.00 -27.15 -12.98
N VAL A 367 -17.93 -27.35 -12.07
CA VAL A 367 -17.60 -27.78 -10.69
C VAL A 367 -17.34 -29.28 -10.66
N PRO A 368 -16.13 -29.73 -10.31
CA PRO A 368 -15.83 -31.16 -10.23
C PRO A 368 -16.68 -31.84 -9.15
N LYS A 369 -17.10 -33.08 -9.39
CA LYS A 369 -17.88 -33.89 -8.41
C LYS A 369 -17.15 -34.10 -7.08
N VAL A 370 -15.83 -34.17 -7.11
CA VAL A 370 -14.98 -34.28 -5.92
C VAL A 370 -13.93 -33.19 -6.00
N PHE A 371 -14.10 -32.13 -5.19
CA PHE A 371 -13.19 -31.03 -5.14
C PHE A 371 -12.35 -31.07 -3.85
N ARG A 372 -11.03 -31.22 -4.00
CA ARG A 372 -10.07 -31.21 -2.89
C ARG A 372 -9.11 -30.03 -3.10
N GLY A 373 -8.79 -29.33 -2.03
CA GLY A 373 -7.93 -28.15 -2.07
C GLY A 373 -8.71 -26.84 -1.97
N ASN A 374 -8.02 -25.74 -1.99
CA ASN A 374 -8.59 -24.38 -1.87
C ASN A 374 -8.20 -23.53 -3.09
N ILE A 375 -9.14 -22.76 -3.60
CA ILE A 375 -8.89 -21.78 -4.68
C ILE A 375 -8.96 -20.37 -4.12
N LEU A 376 -8.00 -19.54 -4.53
CA LEU A 376 -8.02 -18.10 -4.32
C LEU A 376 -8.03 -17.39 -5.65
N TRP A 377 -9.08 -16.61 -5.89
CA TRP A 377 -9.23 -15.76 -7.06
C TRP A 377 -8.71 -14.35 -6.74
N LEU A 378 -7.72 -13.93 -7.46
CA LEU A 378 -7.17 -12.56 -7.45
C LEU A 378 -7.65 -11.86 -8.71
N ILE A 379 -8.63 -10.99 -8.58
CA ILE A 379 -9.30 -10.35 -9.71
C ILE A 379 -8.66 -8.99 -9.95
N TYR A 380 -8.16 -8.76 -11.17
CA TYR A 380 -7.71 -7.44 -11.59
C TYR A 380 -8.88 -6.48 -11.74
N GLU A 381 -8.67 -5.25 -11.33
CA GLU A 381 -9.54 -4.15 -11.65
C GLU A 381 -9.17 -3.60 -13.02
N ASN A 382 -10.04 -3.76 -14.02
CA ASN A 382 -9.88 -3.17 -15.35
C ASN A 382 -10.99 -2.14 -15.64
N GLU A 383 -10.89 -1.42 -16.76
CA GLU A 383 -11.86 -0.38 -17.15
C GLU A 383 -13.31 -0.90 -17.33
N TRP A 384 -13.47 -2.20 -17.59
CA TRP A 384 -14.76 -2.89 -17.71
C TRP A 384 -15.36 -3.30 -16.36
N PHE A 385 -14.59 -3.23 -15.30
CA PHE A 385 -15.04 -3.42 -13.93
C PHE A 385 -15.85 -2.19 -13.52
N ASP A 386 -17.13 -2.16 -13.92
CA ASP A 386 -18.00 -1.01 -13.74
C ASP A 386 -18.21 -0.67 -12.26
N ILE A 387 -18.40 0.56 -12.06
CA ILE A 387 -18.75 1.47 -10.97
C ILE A 387 -19.77 0.91 -9.92
N SER A 388 -20.40 -0.22 -10.15
CA SER A 388 -21.14 -0.98 -9.11
C SER A 388 -20.25 -1.54 -7.98
N ARG A 389 -19.01 -1.12 -7.93
CA ARG A 389 -17.95 -1.38 -6.91
C ARG A 389 -18.38 -1.26 -5.45
N LYS A 390 -19.46 -0.59 -5.16
CA LYS A 390 -19.97 -0.43 -3.79
C LYS A 390 -20.52 -1.73 -3.19
N GLN A 391 -20.65 -2.81 -3.98
CA GLN A 391 -21.36 -4.03 -3.59
C GLN A 391 -20.54 -5.34 -3.71
N GLY A 392 -19.24 -5.30 -3.97
CA GLY A 392 -18.40 -6.48 -4.12
C GLY A 392 -18.24 -6.92 -5.58
N LEU A 393 -18.08 -8.24 -5.85
CA LEU A 393 -17.93 -8.75 -7.20
C LEU A 393 -19.06 -8.32 -8.14
N ASN A 394 -18.70 -8.02 -9.38
CA ASN A 394 -19.65 -7.79 -10.45
C ASN A 394 -20.64 -8.97 -10.53
N LYS A 395 -21.86 -8.71 -10.98
CA LYS A 395 -22.92 -9.74 -11.11
C LYS A 395 -22.44 -10.95 -11.95
N GLU A 396 -21.61 -10.70 -12.94
CA GLU A 396 -21.02 -11.72 -13.80
C GLU A 396 -20.03 -12.65 -13.09
N LEU A 397 -19.39 -12.17 -12.01
CA LEU A 397 -18.43 -12.92 -11.19
C LEU A 397 -19.02 -13.45 -9.89
N SER A 398 -20.32 -13.27 -9.67
CA SER A 398 -20.99 -13.70 -8.42
C SER A 398 -20.88 -15.21 -8.20
N TRP A 399 -20.76 -16.00 -9.25
CA TRP A 399 -20.59 -17.45 -9.22
C TRP A 399 -19.32 -17.90 -8.45
N ILE A 400 -18.28 -17.04 -8.37
CA ILE A 400 -17.06 -17.36 -7.61
C ILE A 400 -17.38 -17.60 -6.13
N LYS A 401 -18.41 -16.95 -5.57
CA LYS A 401 -18.83 -17.14 -4.18
C LYS A 401 -19.41 -18.52 -3.94
N ASP A 402 -20.04 -19.08 -4.97
CA ASP A 402 -20.72 -20.37 -4.92
C ASP A 402 -19.79 -21.53 -5.31
N PHE A 403 -18.61 -21.22 -5.86
CA PHE A 403 -17.61 -22.24 -6.21
C PHE A 403 -17.03 -22.87 -4.95
N PRO A 404 -16.93 -24.22 -4.87
CA PRO A 404 -16.52 -24.95 -3.65
C PRO A 404 -15.14 -24.52 -3.17
N ARG A 405 -15.00 -24.27 -1.86
CA ARG A 405 -13.74 -23.89 -1.19
C ARG A 405 -13.01 -22.73 -1.84
N SER A 406 -13.75 -21.85 -2.45
CA SER A 406 -13.26 -20.70 -3.18
C SER A 406 -13.29 -19.45 -2.31
N ARG A 407 -12.31 -18.59 -2.48
CA ARG A 407 -12.28 -17.22 -1.95
C ARG A 407 -11.83 -16.29 -3.05
N TYR A 408 -12.19 -15.03 -2.94
CA TYR A 408 -11.75 -14.02 -3.90
C TYR A 408 -11.30 -12.75 -3.20
N THR A 409 -10.50 -11.99 -3.90
CA THR A 409 -10.20 -10.60 -3.58
C THR A 409 -9.95 -9.83 -4.86
N VAL A 410 -10.33 -8.56 -4.85
CA VAL A 410 -10.07 -7.65 -5.97
C VAL A 410 -8.72 -6.97 -5.70
N LEU A 411 -7.83 -7.02 -6.68
CA LEU A 411 -6.54 -6.36 -6.61
C LEU A 411 -6.74 -4.85 -6.81
N PRO A 412 -5.96 -4.01 -6.11
CA PRO A 412 -6.00 -2.58 -6.37
C PRO A 412 -5.58 -2.29 -7.82
N PRO A 413 -6.09 -1.23 -8.45
CA PRO A 413 -5.63 -0.80 -9.76
C PRO A 413 -4.12 -0.51 -9.72
N VAL A 414 -3.45 -0.79 -10.84
CA VAL A 414 -2.00 -0.62 -10.99
C VAL A 414 -1.64 0.84 -11.17
#